data_3c53f7295d7803a2029e9192021083cf
#
_entry.id   3c53f7295d7803a2029e9192021083cf
#
_cell.length_a   1.000
_cell.length_b   1.000
_cell.length_c   1.000
_cell.angle_alpha   90.00
_cell.angle_beta   90.00
_cell.angle_gamma   90.00
#
_symmetry.space_group_name_H-M   'P 1'
#
loop_
_entity.id
_entity.type
_entity.pdbx_description
1 polymer ?
#
loop_
_entity_poly.entity_id
_entity_poly.type
_entity_poly.pdbx_seq_one_letter_code
_entity_poly.pdbx_strand_id
1 'polypeptide(L)'
;MKIVRDWLWIITLLSNLVASDGSNQATFSGFESKTQNGRLSFTNPGYELNQIIKDGAPYIKPEMEGAGSRSEPGQPHLPTISTYYIVEPGKTFTINVSVKESETIENVEIAPFETWDPQPTGMAIKGSVYYESRTYPPEIATVSEPMVFRDIVMVQVSLTPFQYNPVSKTMTIINDAELELVESGQIEMPYIPQKRSREFEKLYRSLAVNYPESTRDGETEYQRPSILYVLPNNIGNLLSTVEELMNWKKRVGFDVQYVSSSGVVNNRNNLKNYIEDAYENWENPPVHVTIVGDVTGSYDIPTWTESYSGYSGEGDQPYTTLEGNDVYPEVFIGRMSFSTSSHLNTIISKTLNYESNPYMNENWFQRACLVGDPSTSGISCVITNEAINEILDISGIGEVNTVYDGSFPSQMVAGLNEGVGFFNYRGYYGVSGFGSGDVNSTSNGFMLPVATVITCGTGSFGSSSGESLIESFIRAGTPSNPKGSVVCIGTATLGTHTMFNNLVDMGFYYGALIEGLETPGSALMYGKMMLYKNYPSNPNDYCHIFTHWNNLMGESSLQMWTAYPEMINVTHPYSISKGTNYIDITVEKQNGGHVEDALVTILMDDE
;
A
#
# COMPACT_ATOMS: atom_id res chain seq x y z
N MET A 1 19.20 3.58 29.00
CA MET A 1 19.18 2.11 28.94
C MET A 1 17.75 1.51 28.93
N LYS A 2 16.68 2.32 28.96
CA LYS A 2 15.28 1.92 28.83
C LYS A 2 14.74 2.04 27.39
N ILE A 3 15.40 2.82 26.55
CA ILE A 3 15.02 3.13 25.18
C ILE A 3 15.31 1.96 24.21
N VAL A 4 16.27 1.09 24.52
CA VAL A 4 16.67 -0.04 23.66
C VAL A 4 15.65 -1.21 23.69
N ARG A 5 14.72 -1.23 24.63
CA ARG A 5 13.81 -2.37 24.85
C ARG A 5 12.52 -2.28 24.03
N ASP A 6 12.11 -1.07 23.62
CA ASP A 6 10.92 -0.85 22.77
C ASP A 6 11.24 -1.09 21.28
N TRP A 7 12.50 -1.29 20.94
CA TRP A 7 13.01 -1.55 19.60
C TRP A 7 12.90 -3.02 19.16
N LEU A 8 12.83 -3.95 20.12
CA LEU A 8 12.86 -5.39 19.81
C LEU A 8 11.61 -5.88 19.08
N TRP A 9 10.50 -5.15 19.11
CA TRP A 9 9.23 -5.63 18.59
C TRP A 9 9.08 -5.52 17.08
N ILE A 10 9.53 -4.44 16.48
CA ILE A 10 9.55 -4.31 15.02
C ILE A 10 10.61 -5.25 14.44
N ILE A 11 11.72 -5.43 15.15
CA ILE A 11 12.81 -6.36 14.78
C ILE A 11 12.36 -7.81 14.90
N THR A 12 11.56 -8.17 15.89
CA THR A 12 11.03 -9.53 16.06
C THR A 12 9.96 -9.87 15.03
N LEU A 13 9.20 -8.88 14.54
CA LEU A 13 8.27 -9.02 13.41
C LEU A 13 8.97 -9.51 12.15
N LEU A 14 10.19 -9.08 11.90
CA LEU A 14 10.96 -9.39 10.69
C LEU A 14 11.88 -10.62 10.86
N SER A 15 12.37 -10.91 12.08
CA SER A 15 13.25 -12.06 12.32
C SER A 15 12.55 -13.42 12.19
N ASN A 16 11.24 -13.49 12.36
CA ASN A 16 10.45 -14.71 12.12
C ASN A 16 10.13 -14.95 10.63
N LEU A 17 10.33 -13.96 9.77
CA LEU A 17 10.21 -14.09 8.31
C LEU A 17 11.32 -14.96 7.67
N VAL A 18 12.47 -15.05 8.30
CA VAL A 18 13.66 -15.73 7.74
C VAL A 18 13.67 -17.25 8.01
N ALA A 19 12.80 -17.76 8.88
CA ALA A 19 12.84 -19.14 9.36
C ALA A 19 11.89 -20.13 8.67
N SER A 20 11.12 -19.75 7.66
CA SER A 20 10.21 -20.68 6.97
C SER A 20 10.80 -21.21 5.68
N ASP A 21 11.14 -22.47 5.71
CA ASP A 21 11.54 -23.33 4.60
C ASP A 21 10.41 -23.37 3.54
N GLY A 22 10.54 -22.64 2.44
CA GLY A 22 9.88 -22.90 1.15
C GLY A 22 8.36 -22.76 1.02
N SER A 23 7.61 -22.45 2.07
CA SER A 23 6.17 -22.13 1.99
C SER A 23 5.97 -20.65 2.30
N ASN A 24 5.89 -19.82 1.26
CA ASN A 24 5.74 -18.38 1.33
C ASN A 24 4.33 -17.94 1.80
N GLN A 25 3.94 -18.30 2.99
CA GLN A 25 2.86 -17.60 3.70
C GLN A 25 3.43 -17.08 5.00
N ALA A 26 3.89 -15.85 4.99
CA ALA A 26 4.18 -15.12 6.21
C ALA A 26 2.85 -14.91 6.96
N THR A 27 2.56 -15.78 7.92
CA THR A 27 1.39 -15.68 8.79
C THR A 27 1.62 -14.58 9.84
N PHE A 28 1.60 -13.33 9.40
CA PHE A 28 1.71 -12.16 10.30
C PHE A 28 0.61 -12.03 11.33
N SER A 29 -0.43 -12.84 11.25
CA SER A 29 -1.64 -12.66 12.05
C SER A 29 -1.92 -13.74 13.08
N GLY A 30 -1.07 -14.75 13.20
CA GLY A 30 -1.40 -15.93 14.00
C GLY A 30 -2.61 -16.72 13.49
N PHE A 31 -3.19 -16.33 12.35
CA PHE A 31 -4.28 -17.05 11.71
C PHE A 31 -3.78 -18.00 10.64
N GLU A 32 -4.34 -19.21 10.64
CA GLU A 32 -4.17 -20.18 9.56
C GLU A 32 -5.54 -20.65 9.06
N SER A 33 -5.69 -20.78 7.74
CA SER A 33 -6.87 -21.44 7.17
C SER A 33 -6.68 -22.96 7.21
N LYS A 34 -7.52 -23.68 7.94
CA LYS A 34 -7.44 -25.16 8.01
C LYS A 34 -8.08 -25.88 6.82
N THR A 35 -8.90 -25.22 6.03
CA THR A 35 -9.51 -25.70 4.77
C THR A 35 -10.47 -24.63 4.22
N GLN A 36 -10.94 -24.80 2.97
CA GLN A 36 -11.92 -23.90 2.32
C GLN A 36 -13.33 -23.87 2.96
N ASN A 37 -13.51 -24.35 4.19
CA ASN A 37 -14.82 -24.59 4.81
C ASN A 37 -15.19 -23.55 5.90
N GLY A 38 -14.74 -22.31 5.79
CA GLY A 38 -15.09 -21.27 6.77
C GLY A 38 -14.39 -21.42 8.14
N ARG A 39 -13.35 -22.25 8.25
CA ARG A 39 -12.64 -22.49 9.50
C ARG A 39 -11.25 -21.88 9.49
N LEU A 40 -10.95 -21.18 10.59
CA LEU A 40 -9.67 -20.56 10.88
C LEU A 40 -9.14 -21.13 12.19
N SER A 41 -7.85 -21.39 12.29
CA SER A 41 -7.17 -21.55 13.57
C SER A 41 -6.41 -20.27 13.91
N PHE A 42 -6.39 -19.96 15.19
CA PHE A 42 -5.57 -18.93 15.78
C PHE A 42 -4.61 -19.55 16.76
N THR A 43 -3.33 -19.24 16.59
CA THR A 43 -2.28 -19.52 17.57
C THR A 43 -1.62 -18.20 17.95
N ASN A 44 -1.51 -17.94 19.25
CA ASN A 44 -0.92 -16.72 19.77
C ASN A 44 0.56 -16.62 19.34
N PRO A 45 0.96 -15.59 18.55
CA PRO A 45 2.33 -15.48 18.06
C PRO A 45 3.32 -15.03 19.14
N GLY A 46 2.81 -14.60 20.29
CA GLY A 46 3.57 -14.05 21.40
C GLY A 46 3.00 -12.71 21.86
N TYR A 47 3.16 -12.42 23.12
CA TYR A 47 2.69 -11.15 23.71
C TYR A 47 3.63 -10.65 24.80
N GLU A 48 3.56 -9.36 25.10
CA GLU A 48 4.20 -8.74 26.28
C GLU A 48 3.21 -7.97 27.12
N LEU A 49 3.51 -7.90 28.40
CA LEU A 49 2.75 -7.12 29.39
C LEU A 49 3.61 -5.95 29.85
N ASN A 50 3.52 -4.83 29.16
CA ASN A 50 4.34 -3.67 29.44
C ASN A 50 3.78 -2.83 30.57
N GLN A 51 4.61 -2.55 31.57
CA GLN A 51 4.21 -1.64 32.66
C GLN A 51 4.36 -0.18 32.17
N ILE A 52 3.27 0.56 32.24
CA ILE A 52 3.23 2.00 31.93
C ILE A 52 2.72 2.80 33.11
N ILE A 53 3.06 4.07 33.18
CA ILE A 53 2.57 5.00 34.21
C ILE A 53 1.59 5.98 33.58
N LYS A 54 0.37 6.04 34.11
CA LYS A 54 -0.63 7.06 33.80
C LYS A 54 -1.14 7.69 35.07
N ASP A 55 -1.25 9.03 35.12
CA ASP A 55 -1.63 9.77 36.35
C ASP A 55 -0.82 9.39 37.60
N GLY A 56 0.45 9.01 37.42
CA GLY A 56 1.31 8.56 38.52
C GLY A 56 1.00 7.14 39.05
N ALA A 57 0.04 6.42 38.48
CA ALA A 57 -0.30 5.05 38.82
C ALA A 57 0.22 4.04 37.80
N PRO A 58 0.63 2.84 38.22
CA PRO A 58 1.07 1.78 37.30
C PRO A 58 -0.14 1.08 36.69
N TYR A 59 -0.03 0.86 35.37
CA TYR A 59 -0.96 0.07 34.56
C TYR A 59 -0.18 -0.92 33.71
N ILE A 60 -0.87 -1.94 33.23
CA ILE A 60 -0.36 -2.87 32.23
C ILE A 60 -0.96 -2.49 30.87
N LYS A 61 -0.11 -2.45 29.85
CA LYS A 61 -0.48 -2.39 28.44
C LYS A 61 -0.06 -3.70 27.80
N PRO A 62 -1.00 -4.60 27.45
CA PRO A 62 -0.66 -5.78 26.66
C PRO A 62 -0.32 -5.36 25.24
N GLU A 63 0.70 -5.99 24.68
CA GLU A 63 1.10 -5.84 23.29
C GLU A 63 1.30 -7.22 22.68
N MET A 64 0.95 -7.39 21.42
CA MET A 64 1.04 -8.66 20.69
C MET A 64 1.64 -8.41 19.32
N GLU A 65 2.48 -9.33 18.88
CA GLU A 65 3.10 -9.28 17.56
C GLU A 65 2.05 -9.23 16.44
N GLY A 66 2.22 -8.32 15.49
CA GLY A 66 1.33 -8.14 14.34
C GLY A 66 -0.06 -7.58 14.67
N ALA A 67 -0.33 -7.22 15.93
CA ALA A 67 -1.62 -6.71 16.32
C ALA A 67 -1.73 -5.18 16.16
N GLY A 68 -2.87 -4.74 15.63
CA GLY A 68 -3.35 -3.38 15.77
C GLY A 68 -4.11 -3.18 17.09
N SER A 69 -5.02 -2.23 17.12
CA SER A 69 -5.89 -1.98 18.28
C SER A 69 -7.30 -1.62 17.85
N ARG A 70 -8.26 -2.20 18.54
CA ARG A 70 -9.68 -1.87 18.37
C ARG A 70 -10.22 -0.98 19.48
N SER A 71 -9.43 -0.72 20.50
CA SER A 71 -9.88 -0.02 21.70
C SER A 71 -10.37 1.40 21.41
N GLU A 72 -11.42 1.79 22.14
CA GLU A 72 -12.01 3.12 22.08
C GLU A 72 -11.68 3.90 23.35
N PRO A 73 -11.73 5.23 23.32
CA PRO A 73 -11.44 6.05 24.50
C PRO A 73 -12.23 5.62 25.74
N GLY A 74 -11.51 5.43 26.82
CA GLY A 74 -12.06 4.97 28.10
C GLY A 74 -12.24 3.45 28.24
N GLN A 75 -12.07 2.67 27.20
CA GLN A 75 -12.09 1.21 27.22
C GLN A 75 -10.70 0.64 27.54
N PRO A 76 -10.59 -0.61 28.03
CA PRO A 76 -9.30 -1.27 28.19
C PRO A 76 -8.53 -1.33 26.88
N HIS A 77 -7.26 -0.91 26.89
CA HIS A 77 -6.40 -0.93 25.70
C HIS A 77 -5.90 -2.35 25.45
N LEU A 78 -6.53 -3.03 24.50
CA LEU A 78 -6.23 -4.42 24.15
C LEU A 78 -5.83 -4.55 22.68
N PRO A 79 -4.85 -5.40 22.37
CA PRO A 79 -4.48 -5.68 20.99
C PRO A 79 -5.57 -6.47 20.27
N THR A 80 -5.73 -6.21 19.00
CA THR A 80 -6.65 -6.90 18.09
C THR A 80 -5.91 -7.25 16.82
N ILE A 81 -6.06 -8.47 16.36
CA ILE A 81 -5.54 -8.95 15.07
C ILE A 81 -6.68 -9.18 14.12
N SER A 82 -6.43 -9.01 12.84
CA SER A 82 -7.44 -9.31 11.82
C SER A 82 -6.83 -9.91 10.55
N THR A 83 -7.68 -10.59 9.80
CA THR A 83 -7.37 -11.15 8.49
C THR A 83 -8.57 -11.05 7.58
N TYR A 84 -8.36 -11.22 6.27
CA TYR A 84 -9.46 -11.33 5.32
C TYR A 84 -9.72 -12.78 4.97
N TYR A 85 -11.00 -13.09 4.71
CA TYR A 85 -11.46 -14.40 4.31
C TYR A 85 -12.39 -14.27 3.11
N ILE A 86 -12.03 -14.92 2.00
CA ILE A 86 -12.83 -14.91 0.76
C ILE A 86 -14.09 -15.75 0.98
N VAL A 87 -15.23 -15.20 0.60
CA VAL A 87 -16.56 -15.79 0.75
C VAL A 87 -17.34 -15.78 -0.56
N GLU A 88 -18.44 -16.52 -0.61
CA GLU A 88 -19.38 -16.45 -1.74
C GLU A 88 -20.13 -15.12 -1.75
N PRO A 89 -20.32 -14.49 -2.91
CA PRO A 89 -21.10 -13.26 -3.04
C PRO A 89 -22.54 -13.42 -2.51
N GLY A 90 -23.05 -12.35 -1.91
CA GLY A 90 -24.44 -12.28 -1.44
C GLY A 90 -24.75 -13.02 -0.15
N LYS A 91 -23.73 -13.54 0.55
CA LYS A 91 -23.89 -14.20 1.85
C LYS A 91 -23.36 -13.36 2.99
N THR A 92 -24.05 -13.37 4.12
CA THR A 92 -23.60 -12.78 5.39
C THR A 92 -23.20 -13.86 6.38
N PHE A 93 -22.32 -13.52 7.32
CA PHE A 93 -21.72 -14.49 8.23
C PHE A 93 -21.76 -14.00 9.67
N THR A 94 -21.85 -14.97 10.58
CA THR A 94 -21.51 -14.82 12.00
C THR A 94 -20.27 -15.65 12.29
N ILE A 95 -19.64 -15.42 13.44
CA ILE A 95 -18.43 -16.12 13.84
C ILE A 95 -18.62 -16.83 15.17
N ASN A 96 -18.33 -18.14 15.19
CA ASN A 96 -18.27 -18.93 16.41
C ASN A 96 -16.81 -19.13 16.81
N VAL A 97 -16.50 -18.98 18.09
CA VAL A 97 -15.15 -19.19 18.63
C VAL A 97 -15.14 -20.33 19.61
N SER A 98 -14.21 -21.26 19.42
CA SER A 98 -13.94 -22.37 20.34
C SER A 98 -12.52 -22.23 20.88
N VAL A 99 -12.38 -21.69 22.08
CA VAL A 99 -11.11 -21.57 22.78
C VAL A 99 -10.60 -22.95 23.16
N LYS A 100 -9.39 -23.29 22.75
CA LYS A 100 -8.72 -24.57 23.04
C LYS A 100 -7.75 -24.44 24.19
N GLU A 101 -7.01 -23.34 24.22
CA GLU A 101 -6.04 -23.06 25.26
C GLU A 101 -6.11 -21.58 25.68
N SER A 102 -6.10 -21.35 26.98
CA SER A 102 -6.05 -20.00 27.56
C SER A 102 -5.38 -20.03 28.92
N GLU A 103 -4.86 -18.88 29.33
CA GLU A 103 -4.36 -18.65 30.66
C GLU A 103 -5.02 -17.43 31.31
N THR A 104 -5.00 -17.37 32.63
CA THR A 104 -5.59 -16.24 33.37
C THR A 104 -4.56 -15.64 34.32
N ILE A 105 -4.42 -14.33 34.24
CA ILE A 105 -3.53 -13.56 35.11
C ILE A 105 -4.40 -12.73 36.06
N GLU A 106 -4.08 -12.80 37.33
CA GLU A 106 -4.78 -12.06 38.40
C GLU A 106 -4.02 -10.80 38.83
N ASN A 107 -4.74 -9.88 39.46
CA ASN A 107 -4.21 -8.61 39.98
C ASN A 107 -3.61 -7.71 38.87
N VAL A 108 -4.18 -7.75 37.67
CA VAL A 108 -3.79 -6.91 36.54
C VAL A 108 -4.70 -5.69 36.46
N GLU A 109 -4.12 -4.53 36.27
CA GLU A 109 -4.86 -3.31 35.96
C GLU A 109 -4.49 -2.81 34.56
N ILE A 110 -5.37 -3.05 33.58
CA ILE A 110 -5.13 -2.68 32.19
C ILE A 110 -5.35 -1.17 32.05
N ALA A 111 -4.44 -0.52 31.31
CA ALA A 111 -4.58 0.89 31.01
C ALA A 111 -5.85 1.17 30.18
N PRO A 112 -6.62 2.22 30.50
CA PRO A 112 -7.63 2.67 29.55
C PRO A 112 -6.95 3.23 28.30
N PHE A 113 -7.55 2.94 27.14
CA PHE A 113 -7.19 3.62 25.91
C PHE A 113 -7.61 5.10 26.05
N GLU A 114 -6.68 6.01 25.80
CA GLU A 114 -6.92 7.42 26.05
C GLU A 114 -7.63 8.09 24.87
N THR A 115 -6.98 8.07 23.73
CA THR A 115 -7.46 8.74 22.52
C THR A 115 -6.67 8.29 21.31
N TRP A 116 -7.27 8.42 20.13
CA TRP A 116 -6.57 8.34 18.84
C TRP A 116 -5.93 9.68 18.46
N ASP A 117 -5.99 10.70 19.32
CA ASP A 117 -5.30 11.97 19.11
C ASP A 117 -3.78 11.75 19.08
N PRO A 118 -3.03 12.39 18.15
CA PRO A 118 -1.57 12.31 18.08
C PRO A 118 -0.84 12.75 19.35
N GLN A 119 -1.49 13.56 20.18
CA GLN A 119 -0.89 14.10 21.41
C GLN A 119 -1.72 13.73 22.64
N PRO A 120 -1.62 12.48 23.12
CA PRO A 120 -2.30 12.05 24.32
C PRO A 120 -1.83 12.84 25.54
N THR A 121 -2.73 13.09 26.47
CA THR A 121 -2.44 13.84 27.70
C THR A 121 -1.71 13.01 28.74
N GLY A 122 -1.66 11.69 28.58
CA GLY A 122 -1.12 10.73 29.54
C GLY A 122 -2.07 10.43 30.69
N MET A 123 -3.33 10.85 30.59
CA MET A 123 -4.37 10.62 31.61
C MET A 123 -4.98 9.23 31.48
N ALA A 124 -5.36 8.65 32.63
CA ALA A 124 -6.07 7.38 32.71
C ALA A 124 -7.59 7.61 32.82
N ILE A 125 -8.23 8.09 31.75
CA ILE A 125 -9.67 8.33 31.76
C ILE A 125 -10.39 6.99 31.58
N LYS A 126 -11.00 6.51 32.66
CA LYS A 126 -11.74 5.23 32.71
C LYS A 126 -13.19 5.45 32.30
N GLY A 127 -13.64 4.72 31.29
CA GLY A 127 -15.05 4.64 30.90
C GLY A 127 -15.88 3.73 31.83
N SER A 128 -17.18 3.62 31.56
CA SER A 128 -18.13 2.87 32.44
C SER A 128 -17.75 1.41 32.63
N VAL A 129 -17.13 0.78 31.65
CA VAL A 129 -16.70 -0.64 31.67
C VAL A 129 -15.80 -0.95 32.88
N TYR A 130 -15.00 0.02 33.33
CA TYR A 130 -14.10 -0.17 34.50
C TYR A 130 -14.82 -0.31 35.83
N TYR A 131 -16.10 0.01 35.88
CA TYR A 131 -16.95 -0.03 37.07
C TYR A 131 -18.02 -1.14 36.99
N GLU A 132 -18.01 -1.91 35.91
CA GLU A 132 -18.96 -2.98 35.65
C GLU A 132 -18.30 -4.35 35.85
N SER A 133 -18.96 -5.26 36.54
CA SER A 133 -18.47 -6.64 36.76
C SER A 133 -18.78 -7.50 35.51
N ARG A 134 -18.23 -7.09 34.35
CA ARG A 134 -18.31 -7.84 33.10
C ARG A 134 -16.96 -7.90 32.44
N THR A 135 -16.80 -8.92 31.62
CA THR A 135 -15.58 -9.09 30.81
C THR A 135 -15.63 -8.21 29.56
N TYR A 136 -14.52 -7.59 29.25
CA TYR A 136 -14.33 -6.77 28.04
C TYR A 136 -13.19 -7.36 27.18
N PRO A 137 -13.34 -7.45 25.84
CA PRO A 137 -14.59 -7.27 25.12
C PRO A 137 -15.59 -8.40 25.43
N PRO A 138 -16.90 -8.15 25.31
CA PRO A 138 -17.91 -9.20 25.51
C PRO A 138 -17.80 -10.30 24.44
N GLU A 139 -17.49 -9.91 23.22
CA GLU A 139 -17.23 -10.80 22.09
C GLU A 139 -15.76 -10.63 21.67
N ILE A 140 -15.04 -11.74 21.70
CA ILE A 140 -13.60 -11.76 21.37
C ILE A 140 -13.34 -11.74 19.88
N ALA A 141 -14.29 -12.17 19.04
CA ALA A 141 -14.16 -12.14 17.60
C ALA A 141 -15.37 -11.47 16.94
N THR A 142 -15.12 -10.84 15.82
CA THR A 142 -16.14 -10.22 14.98
C THR A 142 -15.84 -10.50 13.52
N VAL A 143 -16.89 -10.49 12.69
CA VAL A 143 -16.81 -10.57 11.24
C VAL A 143 -17.53 -9.35 10.64
N SER A 144 -16.95 -8.78 9.57
CA SER A 144 -17.56 -7.66 8.85
C SER A 144 -18.70 -8.12 7.96
N GLU A 145 -19.48 -7.15 7.44
CA GLU A 145 -20.29 -7.37 6.24
C GLU A 145 -19.37 -7.77 5.08
N PRO A 146 -19.89 -8.48 4.07
CA PRO A 146 -19.13 -8.83 2.87
C PRO A 146 -18.80 -7.57 2.06
N MET A 147 -17.58 -7.52 1.54
CA MET A 147 -17.00 -6.41 0.79
C MET A 147 -16.53 -6.92 -0.57
N VAL A 148 -16.71 -6.11 -1.60
CA VAL A 148 -16.21 -6.42 -2.94
C VAL A 148 -14.78 -5.92 -3.05
N PHE A 149 -13.90 -6.73 -3.61
CA PHE A 149 -12.55 -6.34 -3.94
C PHE A 149 -12.24 -6.87 -5.35
N ARG A 150 -12.66 -6.13 -6.34
CA ARG A 150 -12.63 -6.45 -7.76
C ARG A 150 -13.32 -7.80 -8.08
N ASP A 151 -12.55 -8.87 -8.31
CA ASP A 151 -13.05 -10.19 -8.72
C ASP A 151 -13.28 -11.16 -7.55
N ILE A 152 -13.16 -10.69 -6.31
CA ILE A 152 -13.48 -11.48 -5.11
C ILE A 152 -14.42 -10.73 -4.16
N VAL A 153 -15.12 -11.51 -3.34
CA VAL A 153 -15.85 -10.99 -2.18
C VAL A 153 -15.21 -11.55 -0.92
N MET A 154 -14.99 -10.71 0.06
CA MET A 154 -14.33 -11.10 1.30
C MET A 154 -15.01 -10.49 2.52
N VAL A 155 -14.77 -11.09 3.67
CA VAL A 155 -15.10 -10.54 4.98
C VAL A 155 -13.82 -10.34 5.79
N GLN A 156 -13.81 -9.34 6.66
CA GLN A 156 -12.75 -9.17 7.63
C GLN A 156 -13.11 -9.89 8.93
N VAL A 157 -12.23 -10.78 9.36
CA VAL A 157 -12.32 -11.47 10.64
C VAL A 157 -11.36 -10.81 11.61
N SER A 158 -11.86 -10.38 12.76
CA SER A 158 -11.05 -9.74 13.81
C SER A 158 -11.17 -10.50 15.12
N LEU A 159 -10.04 -10.67 15.80
CA LEU A 159 -9.94 -11.35 17.09
C LEU A 159 -9.18 -10.47 18.09
N THR A 160 -9.77 -10.27 19.28
CA THR A 160 -9.11 -9.69 20.44
C THR A 160 -8.79 -10.84 21.40
N PRO A 161 -7.55 -11.39 21.39
CA PRO A 161 -7.24 -12.59 22.15
C PRO A 161 -7.02 -12.33 23.64
N PHE A 162 -7.46 -11.18 24.14
CA PHE A 162 -7.41 -10.77 25.54
C PHE A 162 -8.80 -10.41 26.02
N GLN A 163 -9.20 -10.95 27.16
CA GLN A 163 -10.43 -10.54 27.84
C GLN A 163 -10.10 -10.06 29.26
N TYR A 164 -10.58 -8.90 29.62
CA TYR A 164 -10.29 -8.27 30.90
C TYR A 164 -11.56 -7.98 31.70
N ASN A 165 -11.58 -8.38 32.98
CA ASN A 165 -12.60 -7.96 33.91
C ASN A 165 -11.99 -6.92 34.88
N PRO A 166 -12.39 -5.65 34.77
CA PRO A 166 -11.80 -4.57 35.58
C PRO A 166 -12.09 -4.64 37.06
N VAL A 167 -13.24 -5.22 37.45
CA VAL A 167 -13.65 -5.31 38.88
C VAL A 167 -12.88 -6.41 39.61
N SER A 168 -12.76 -7.60 38.99
CA SER A 168 -11.94 -8.69 39.54
C SER A 168 -10.44 -8.51 39.27
N LYS A 169 -10.07 -7.58 38.39
CA LYS A 169 -8.69 -7.38 37.92
C LYS A 169 -8.06 -8.66 37.33
N THR A 170 -8.86 -9.41 36.60
CA THR A 170 -8.43 -10.66 35.96
C THR A 170 -8.38 -10.47 34.46
N MET A 171 -7.31 -10.95 33.82
CA MET A 171 -7.15 -10.97 32.35
C MET A 171 -7.00 -12.41 31.88
N THR A 172 -7.85 -12.82 30.95
CA THR A 172 -7.72 -14.10 30.25
C THR A 172 -7.05 -13.85 28.91
N ILE A 173 -6.02 -14.64 28.62
CA ILE A 173 -5.24 -14.60 27.37
C ILE A 173 -5.54 -15.89 26.62
N ILE A 174 -5.93 -15.78 25.37
CA ILE A 174 -6.24 -16.91 24.50
C ILE A 174 -4.97 -17.27 23.73
N ASN A 175 -4.49 -18.49 23.91
CA ASN A 175 -3.28 -19.01 23.28
C ASN A 175 -3.60 -19.85 22.02
N ASP A 176 -4.73 -20.56 22.02
CA ASP A 176 -5.20 -21.34 20.86
C ASP A 176 -6.73 -21.26 20.76
N ALA A 177 -7.23 -21.05 19.55
CA ALA A 177 -8.67 -21.03 19.27
C ALA A 177 -8.98 -21.50 17.85
N GLU A 178 -10.14 -22.08 17.69
CA GLU A 178 -10.77 -22.31 16.39
C GLU A 178 -11.91 -21.32 16.18
N LEU A 179 -11.93 -20.69 15.04
CA LEU A 179 -12.99 -19.80 14.58
C LEU A 179 -13.72 -20.45 13.42
N GLU A 180 -15.04 -20.36 13.43
CA GLU A 180 -15.89 -20.89 12.36
C GLU A 180 -16.84 -19.81 11.87
N LEU A 181 -16.71 -19.45 10.59
CA LEU A 181 -17.65 -18.60 9.88
C LEU A 181 -18.90 -19.42 9.57
N VAL A 182 -20.03 -18.95 10.05
CA VAL A 182 -21.34 -19.60 9.85
C VAL A 182 -22.20 -18.66 9.04
N GLU A 183 -22.71 -19.16 7.91
CA GLU A 183 -23.66 -18.41 7.09
C GLU A 183 -24.88 -18.04 7.95
N SER A 184 -25.20 -16.75 8.03
CA SER A 184 -26.26 -16.18 8.86
C SER A 184 -27.43 -15.64 8.05
N GLY A 185 -27.24 -15.40 6.75
CA GLY A 185 -28.26 -14.85 5.89
C GLY A 185 -27.75 -14.53 4.48
N GLN A 186 -28.58 -13.79 3.76
CA GLN A 186 -28.27 -13.30 2.43
C GLN A 186 -28.46 -11.79 2.38
N ILE A 187 -27.64 -11.13 1.58
CA ILE A 187 -27.71 -9.70 1.32
C ILE A 187 -27.70 -9.46 -0.20
N GLU A 188 -28.50 -8.51 -0.65
CA GLU A 188 -28.35 -8.00 -2.01
C GLU A 188 -27.13 -7.09 -2.04
N MET A 189 -26.13 -7.47 -2.82
CA MET A 189 -24.91 -6.68 -2.99
C MET A 189 -24.61 -6.54 -4.48
N PRO A 190 -24.20 -5.37 -4.94
CA PRO A 190 -23.64 -5.22 -6.27
C PRO A 190 -22.34 -6.03 -6.34
N TYR A 191 -22.29 -6.95 -7.27
CA TYR A 191 -21.08 -7.72 -7.59
C TYR A 191 -21.15 -8.17 -9.04
N ILE A 192 -20.18 -7.75 -9.81
CA ILE A 192 -20.05 -8.11 -11.21
C ILE A 192 -18.86 -9.07 -11.32
N PRO A 193 -19.10 -10.36 -11.65
CA PRO A 193 -18.01 -11.31 -11.81
C PRO A 193 -17.05 -10.85 -12.91
N GLN A 194 -15.82 -10.54 -12.56
CA GLN A 194 -14.75 -10.15 -13.46
C GLN A 194 -13.82 -11.32 -13.77
N LYS A 195 -13.13 -11.26 -14.90
CA LYS A 195 -11.98 -12.13 -15.15
C LYS A 195 -10.87 -11.80 -14.15
N ARG A 196 -10.15 -12.83 -13.69
CA ARG A 196 -9.05 -12.66 -12.74
C ARG A 196 -7.96 -11.74 -13.30
N SER A 197 -7.47 -10.84 -12.47
CA SER A 197 -6.29 -10.02 -12.73
C SER A 197 -5.07 -10.60 -12.02
N ARG A 198 -3.97 -10.85 -12.74
CA ARG A 198 -2.72 -11.36 -12.15
C ARG A 198 -2.13 -10.40 -11.10
N GLU A 199 -2.30 -9.10 -11.29
CA GLU A 199 -1.80 -8.10 -10.35
C GLU A 199 -2.63 -8.07 -9.07
N PHE A 200 -3.98 -8.12 -9.18
CA PHE A 200 -4.84 -8.23 -8.02
C PHE A 200 -4.69 -9.57 -7.31
N GLU A 201 -4.42 -10.65 -8.03
CA GLU A 201 -4.19 -11.96 -7.42
C GLU A 201 -3.02 -11.95 -6.42
N LYS A 202 -1.92 -11.27 -6.74
CA LYS A 202 -0.79 -11.10 -5.81
C LYS A 202 -1.25 -10.40 -4.52
N LEU A 203 -2.09 -9.36 -4.67
CA LEU A 203 -2.66 -8.63 -3.53
C LEU A 203 -3.62 -9.50 -2.70
N TYR A 204 -4.45 -10.32 -3.34
CA TYR A 204 -5.36 -11.23 -2.62
C TYR A 204 -4.61 -12.28 -1.81
N ARG A 205 -3.53 -12.85 -2.37
CA ARG A 205 -2.70 -13.84 -1.68
C ARG A 205 -2.07 -13.29 -0.42
N SER A 206 -1.66 -12.02 -0.43
CA SER A 206 -1.03 -11.38 0.72
C SER A 206 -2.04 -10.95 1.80
N LEU A 207 -3.31 -10.79 1.46
CA LEU A 207 -4.35 -10.29 2.37
C LEU A 207 -5.27 -11.40 2.89
N ALA A 208 -5.70 -12.32 2.03
CA ALA A 208 -6.73 -13.30 2.35
C ALA A 208 -6.13 -14.66 2.75
N VAL A 209 -6.40 -15.08 3.98
CA VAL A 209 -5.83 -16.31 4.57
C VAL A 209 -6.29 -17.61 3.89
N ASN A 210 -7.38 -17.57 3.13
CA ASN A 210 -7.93 -18.73 2.40
C ASN A 210 -7.83 -18.59 0.87
N TYR A 211 -6.97 -17.68 0.36
CA TYR A 211 -6.77 -17.60 -1.08
C TYR A 211 -6.24 -18.96 -1.58
N PRO A 212 -6.89 -19.58 -2.58
CA PRO A 212 -6.46 -20.89 -3.05
C PRO A 212 -5.05 -20.82 -3.63
N GLU A 213 -4.19 -21.74 -3.22
CA GLU A 213 -2.91 -21.90 -3.89
C GLU A 213 -3.18 -22.11 -5.39
N SER A 214 -2.43 -21.38 -6.22
CA SER A 214 -2.54 -21.50 -7.68
C SER A 214 -2.36 -22.97 -8.06
N THR A 215 -3.44 -23.62 -8.47
CA THR A 215 -3.29 -24.84 -9.24
C THR A 215 -2.60 -24.43 -10.54
N ARG A 216 -1.40 -24.94 -10.80
CA ARG A 216 -0.64 -24.79 -12.07
C ARG A 216 -1.39 -25.33 -13.28
N ASP A 217 -2.62 -25.78 -13.10
CA ASP A 217 -3.47 -26.36 -14.14
C ASP A 217 -4.09 -25.21 -14.93
N GLY A 218 -3.67 -25.07 -16.18
CA GLY A 218 -3.96 -24.00 -17.14
C GLY A 218 -5.43 -23.68 -17.47
N GLU A 219 -6.32 -23.77 -16.51
CA GLU A 219 -7.77 -23.49 -16.65
C GLU A 219 -8.18 -22.10 -16.16
N THR A 220 -7.32 -21.35 -15.48
CA THR A 220 -7.68 -20.00 -15.03
C THR A 220 -7.51 -18.99 -16.16
N GLU A 221 -8.60 -18.45 -16.64
CA GLU A 221 -8.59 -17.40 -17.64
C GLU A 221 -8.34 -16.04 -16.96
N TYR A 222 -7.12 -15.49 -17.16
CA TYR A 222 -6.79 -14.14 -16.74
C TYR A 222 -7.13 -13.12 -17.80
N GLN A 223 -7.58 -11.94 -17.38
CA GLN A 223 -7.64 -10.79 -18.26
C GLN A 223 -6.21 -10.36 -18.67
N ARG A 224 -6.10 -9.67 -19.80
CA ARG A 224 -4.85 -8.98 -20.15
C ARG A 224 -4.60 -7.84 -19.17
N PRO A 225 -3.34 -7.57 -18.79
CA PRO A 225 -3.03 -6.34 -18.06
C PRO A 225 -3.52 -5.13 -18.87
N SER A 226 -4.11 -4.15 -18.23
CA SER A 226 -4.82 -3.07 -18.91
C SER A 226 -4.65 -1.73 -18.24
N ILE A 227 -4.52 -0.68 -19.04
CA ILE A 227 -4.36 0.70 -18.56
C ILE A 227 -5.35 1.60 -19.26
N LEU A 228 -6.06 2.41 -18.48
CA LEU A 228 -6.84 3.55 -18.97
C LEU A 228 -6.08 4.85 -18.67
N TYR A 229 -5.63 5.54 -19.72
CA TYR A 229 -5.09 6.89 -19.59
C TYR A 229 -6.21 7.92 -19.66
N VAL A 230 -6.23 8.82 -18.68
CA VAL A 230 -7.16 9.95 -18.64
C VAL A 230 -6.38 11.21 -19.01
N LEU A 231 -6.68 11.80 -20.17
CA LEU A 231 -5.96 12.93 -20.74
C LEU A 231 -6.81 14.19 -20.70
N PRO A 232 -6.22 15.39 -20.51
CA PRO A 232 -6.98 16.63 -20.57
C PRO A 232 -7.57 16.85 -21.99
N ASN A 233 -8.75 17.43 -22.05
CA ASN A 233 -9.47 17.61 -23.32
C ASN A 233 -8.73 18.49 -24.33
N ASN A 234 -7.77 19.27 -23.89
CA ASN A 234 -6.94 20.14 -24.69
C ASN A 234 -5.50 19.64 -24.85
N ILE A 235 -5.27 18.32 -24.71
CA ILE A 235 -3.94 17.70 -24.85
C ILE A 235 -3.25 18.06 -26.17
N GLY A 236 -4.01 18.21 -27.25
CA GLY A 236 -3.52 18.70 -28.53
C GLY A 236 -2.26 18.00 -29.04
N ASN A 237 -1.25 18.78 -29.39
CA ASN A 237 0.02 18.25 -29.90
C ASN A 237 0.83 17.43 -28.87
N LEU A 238 0.48 17.50 -27.59
CA LEU A 238 1.15 16.71 -26.53
C LEU A 238 0.69 15.25 -26.53
N LEU A 239 -0.38 14.92 -27.25
CA LEU A 239 -0.85 13.54 -27.38
C LEU A 239 0.27 12.62 -27.89
N SER A 240 1.04 13.05 -28.89
CA SER A 240 2.14 12.25 -29.44
C SER A 240 3.20 11.88 -28.40
N THR A 241 3.45 12.75 -27.41
CA THR A 241 4.36 12.44 -26.29
C THR A 241 3.80 11.34 -25.40
N VAL A 242 2.49 11.37 -25.11
CA VAL A 242 1.84 10.33 -24.30
C VAL A 242 1.75 9.02 -25.11
N GLU A 243 1.52 9.09 -26.42
CA GLU A 243 1.50 7.92 -27.31
C GLU A 243 2.82 7.15 -27.30
N GLU A 244 3.97 7.81 -27.10
CA GLU A 244 5.26 7.11 -26.93
C GLU A 244 5.20 6.14 -25.73
N LEU A 245 4.65 6.59 -24.60
CA LEU A 245 4.47 5.74 -23.41
C LEU A 245 3.39 4.68 -23.65
N MET A 246 2.25 5.05 -24.22
CA MET A 246 1.18 4.10 -24.53
C MET A 246 1.67 2.98 -25.45
N ASN A 247 2.47 3.31 -26.46
CA ASN A 247 3.06 2.32 -27.37
C ASN A 247 4.08 1.43 -26.66
N TRP A 248 4.87 1.97 -25.72
CA TRP A 248 5.73 1.15 -24.89
C TRP A 248 4.92 0.17 -24.04
N LYS A 249 3.85 0.63 -23.37
CA LYS A 249 2.98 -0.23 -22.56
C LYS A 249 2.29 -1.32 -23.39
N LYS A 250 1.87 -1.02 -24.61
CA LYS A 250 1.38 -2.05 -25.55
C LYS A 250 2.46 -3.11 -25.85
N ARG A 251 3.72 -2.69 -26.08
CA ARG A 251 4.83 -3.61 -26.34
C ARG A 251 5.12 -4.56 -25.19
N VAL A 252 4.94 -4.12 -23.96
CA VAL A 252 5.10 -4.97 -22.76
C VAL A 252 3.81 -5.70 -22.36
N GLY A 253 2.78 -5.68 -23.23
CA GLY A 253 1.62 -6.57 -23.13
C GLY A 253 0.34 -5.97 -22.59
N PHE A 254 0.34 -4.68 -22.24
CA PHE A 254 -0.89 -4.04 -21.77
C PHE A 254 -1.89 -3.78 -22.91
N ASP A 255 -3.16 -3.96 -22.59
CA ASP A 255 -4.25 -3.36 -23.34
C ASP A 255 -4.36 -1.90 -22.91
N VAL A 256 -4.17 -0.97 -23.86
CA VAL A 256 -4.04 0.46 -23.57
C VAL A 256 -5.16 1.23 -24.24
N GLN A 257 -5.98 1.88 -23.43
CA GLN A 257 -7.05 2.77 -23.86
C GLN A 257 -6.83 4.18 -23.30
N TYR A 258 -7.46 5.19 -23.89
CA TYR A 258 -7.45 6.53 -23.33
C TYR A 258 -8.77 7.27 -23.53
N VAL A 259 -9.03 8.25 -22.67
CA VAL A 259 -10.16 9.18 -22.77
C VAL A 259 -9.68 10.62 -22.63
N SER A 260 -10.21 11.52 -23.49
CA SER A 260 -9.89 12.96 -23.47
C SER A 260 -11.11 13.85 -23.76
N SER A 261 -12.31 13.30 -23.83
CA SER A 261 -13.49 14.07 -24.15
C SER A 261 -13.89 15.01 -23.00
N SER A 262 -14.15 16.28 -23.30
CA SER A 262 -14.49 17.30 -22.29
C SER A 262 -15.73 16.96 -21.47
N GLY A 263 -16.68 16.24 -22.03
CA GLY A 263 -17.86 15.75 -21.33
C GLY A 263 -17.55 14.74 -20.23
N VAL A 264 -16.40 14.09 -20.28
CA VAL A 264 -15.92 13.12 -19.30
C VAL A 264 -14.89 13.76 -18.37
N VAL A 265 -13.76 14.22 -18.92
CA VAL A 265 -12.57 14.54 -18.12
C VAL A 265 -12.66 15.87 -17.36
N ASN A 266 -13.56 16.77 -17.73
CA ASN A 266 -13.70 18.08 -17.05
C ASN A 266 -14.63 18.05 -15.82
N ASN A 267 -15.18 16.90 -15.46
CA ASN A 267 -16.04 16.74 -14.31
C ASN A 267 -15.73 15.45 -13.57
N ARG A 268 -15.41 15.54 -12.29
CA ARG A 268 -14.99 14.39 -11.49
C ARG A 268 -16.04 13.26 -11.42
N ASN A 269 -17.33 13.60 -11.36
CA ASN A 269 -18.40 12.59 -11.32
C ASN A 269 -18.53 11.89 -12.68
N ASN A 270 -18.45 12.65 -13.78
CA ASN A 270 -18.51 12.07 -15.12
C ASN A 270 -17.30 11.18 -15.39
N LEU A 271 -16.10 11.60 -14.91
CA LEU A 271 -14.90 10.80 -15.03
C LEU A 271 -15.02 9.52 -14.20
N LYS A 272 -15.48 9.60 -12.95
CA LYS A 272 -15.73 8.41 -12.14
C LYS A 272 -16.71 7.47 -12.82
N ASN A 273 -17.85 7.96 -13.28
CA ASN A 273 -18.85 7.15 -13.98
C ASN A 273 -18.30 6.51 -15.27
N TYR A 274 -17.38 7.19 -15.96
CA TYR A 274 -16.71 6.61 -17.14
C TYR A 274 -15.76 5.46 -16.78
N ILE A 275 -15.00 5.61 -15.68
CA ILE A 275 -14.12 4.56 -15.17
C ILE A 275 -14.94 3.36 -14.68
N GLU A 276 -16.06 3.63 -14.01
CA GLU A 276 -17.03 2.64 -13.57
C GLU A 276 -17.63 1.88 -14.75
N ASP A 277 -18.13 2.58 -15.79
CA ASP A 277 -18.62 1.97 -17.03
C ASP A 277 -17.53 1.12 -17.72
N ALA A 278 -16.28 1.61 -17.74
CA ALA A 278 -15.16 0.86 -18.29
C ALA A 278 -14.88 -0.43 -17.50
N TYR A 279 -14.95 -0.36 -16.17
CA TYR A 279 -14.79 -1.51 -15.29
C TYR A 279 -15.92 -2.54 -15.47
N GLU A 280 -17.16 -2.07 -15.54
CA GLU A 280 -18.34 -2.93 -15.59
C GLU A 280 -18.59 -3.56 -16.97
N ASN A 281 -18.32 -2.82 -18.06
CA ASN A 281 -18.85 -3.16 -19.38
C ASN A 281 -17.78 -3.45 -20.46
N TRP A 282 -16.50 -3.16 -20.21
CA TRP A 282 -15.48 -3.50 -21.21
C TRP A 282 -15.13 -4.99 -21.15
N GLU A 283 -14.82 -5.57 -22.30
CA GLU A 283 -14.37 -6.97 -22.38
C GLU A 283 -13.07 -7.20 -21.59
N ASN A 284 -12.21 -6.18 -21.54
CA ASN A 284 -10.96 -6.17 -20.78
C ASN A 284 -10.93 -4.90 -19.89
N PRO A 285 -11.53 -4.93 -18.69
CA PRO A 285 -11.65 -3.76 -17.84
C PRO A 285 -10.29 -3.25 -17.35
N PRO A 286 -10.14 -1.94 -17.09
CA PRO A 286 -8.87 -1.40 -16.63
C PRO A 286 -8.43 -2.02 -15.29
N VAL A 287 -7.14 -2.35 -15.20
CA VAL A 287 -6.44 -2.70 -13.94
C VAL A 287 -5.77 -1.45 -13.38
N HIS A 288 -5.23 -0.63 -14.26
CA HIS A 288 -4.63 0.65 -13.91
C HIS A 288 -5.38 1.83 -14.54
N VAL A 289 -5.44 2.91 -13.79
CA VAL A 289 -5.87 4.23 -14.28
C VAL A 289 -4.72 5.20 -14.07
N THR A 290 -4.26 5.86 -15.14
CA THR A 290 -3.25 6.90 -15.04
C THR A 290 -3.82 8.23 -15.51
N ILE A 291 -3.97 9.16 -14.57
CA ILE A 291 -4.40 10.53 -14.86
C ILE A 291 -3.20 11.33 -15.34
N VAL A 292 -3.23 11.82 -16.57
CA VAL A 292 -2.17 12.65 -17.16
C VAL A 292 -2.63 14.11 -17.15
N GLY A 293 -2.38 14.82 -16.08
CA GLY A 293 -2.83 16.20 -15.90
C GLY A 293 -2.71 16.68 -14.46
N ASP A 294 -2.61 17.97 -14.30
CA ASP A 294 -2.67 18.68 -13.00
C ASP A 294 -4.14 18.76 -12.53
N VAL A 295 -4.38 19.28 -11.33
CA VAL A 295 -5.72 19.62 -10.84
C VAL A 295 -6.10 21.05 -11.18
N THR A 296 -5.11 21.88 -11.48
CA THR A 296 -5.26 23.29 -11.79
C THR A 296 -4.54 23.66 -13.09
N GLY A 297 -4.89 24.82 -13.64
CA GLY A 297 -4.19 25.37 -14.82
C GLY A 297 -4.79 24.92 -16.16
N SER A 298 -3.92 24.85 -17.19
CA SER A 298 -4.38 24.61 -18.55
C SER A 298 -4.67 23.14 -18.89
N TYR A 299 -4.07 22.23 -18.17
CA TYR A 299 -4.18 20.78 -18.41
C TYR A 299 -4.82 20.10 -17.19
N ASP A 300 -5.87 20.73 -16.67
CA ASP A 300 -6.53 20.28 -15.46
C ASP A 300 -7.44 19.07 -15.69
N ILE A 301 -7.35 18.14 -14.76
CA ILE A 301 -8.26 17.02 -14.57
C ILE A 301 -8.65 17.01 -13.10
N PRO A 302 -9.95 17.13 -12.78
CA PRO A 302 -10.40 17.30 -11.41
C PRO A 302 -10.04 16.12 -10.52
N THR A 303 -9.96 16.39 -9.22
CA THR A 303 -9.80 15.41 -8.16
C THR A 303 -10.88 15.57 -7.10
N TRP A 304 -10.88 14.73 -6.09
CA TRP A 304 -11.78 14.83 -4.94
C TRP A 304 -11.08 15.55 -3.80
N THR A 305 -11.86 16.17 -2.95
CA THR A 305 -11.34 16.80 -1.73
C THR A 305 -12.18 16.33 -0.57
N GLU A 306 -11.54 15.81 0.45
CA GLU A 306 -12.17 15.45 1.70
C GLU A 306 -11.68 16.31 2.85
N SER A 307 -12.58 16.54 3.80
CA SER A 307 -12.30 17.38 4.97
C SER A 307 -12.55 16.60 6.24
N TYR A 308 -11.59 16.64 7.15
CA TYR A 308 -11.66 15.98 8.43
C TYR A 308 -11.02 16.83 9.52
N SER A 309 -11.71 17.02 10.65
CA SER A 309 -11.21 17.74 11.82
C SER A 309 -10.62 19.13 11.54
N GLY A 310 -11.20 19.87 10.57
CA GLY A 310 -10.77 21.22 10.18
C GLY A 310 -9.64 21.25 9.15
N TYR A 311 -9.18 20.12 8.67
CA TYR A 311 -8.20 19.95 7.59
C TYR A 311 -8.87 19.46 6.32
N SER A 312 -8.32 19.82 5.19
CA SER A 312 -8.78 19.35 3.88
C SER A 312 -7.60 18.88 3.06
N GLY A 313 -7.82 17.85 2.26
CA GLY A 313 -6.82 17.31 1.35
C GLY A 313 -7.46 16.67 0.13
N GLU A 314 -6.78 16.76 -0.98
CA GLU A 314 -7.17 16.17 -2.24
C GLU A 314 -6.72 14.71 -2.35
N GLY A 315 -7.46 13.94 -3.17
CA GLY A 315 -7.10 12.55 -3.45
C GLY A 315 -7.86 11.97 -4.63
N ASP A 316 -7.17 11.11 -5.35
CA ASP A 316 -7.72 10.40 -6.50
C ASP A 316 -8.35 9.03 -6.10
N GLN A 317 -8.28 8.66 -4.82
CA GLN A 317 -8.84 7.39 -4.32
C GLN A 317 -10.29 7.13 -4.73
N PRO A 318 -11.24 8.11 -4.73
CA PRO A 318 -12.61 7.85 -5.11
C PRO A 318 -12.81 7.40 -6.57
N TYR A 319 -11.81 7.57 -7.43
CA TYR A 319 -11.83 7.00 -8.79
C TYR A 319 -11.54 5.50 -8.81
N THR A 320 -11.13 4.91 -7.69
CA THR A 320 -10.77 3.50 -7.61
C THR A 320 -11.87 2.61 -7.02
N THR A 321 -12.77 3.17 -6.20
CA THR A 321 -13.88 2.46 -5.56
C THR A 321 -15.10 2.49 -6.48
N LEU A 322 -15.26 1.48 -7.32
CA LEU A 322 -16.21 1.45 -8.42
C LEU A 322 -17.41 0.55 -8.15
N GLU A 323 -17.26 -0.41 -7.25
CA GLU A 323 -18.26 -1.40 -6.92
C GLU A 323 -18.40 -1.54 -5.39
N GLY A 324 -19.53 -2.03 -4.89
CA GLY A 324 -19.68 -2.45 -3.48
C GLY A 324 -20.23 -1.40 -2.53
N ASN A 325 -19.93 -0.17 -2.52
CA ASN A 325 -20.09 0.85 -1.46
C ASN A 325 -19.15 0.63 -0.26
N ASP A 326 -18.00 0.05 -0.50
CA ASP A 326 -16.95 -0.13 0.49
C ASP A 326 -15.70 0.70 0.16
N VAL A 327 -14.59 0.41 0.80
CA VAL A 327 -13.34 1.19 0.68
C VAL A 327 -12.29 0.51 -0.19
N TYR A 328 -12.60 -0.67 -0.70
CA TYR A 328 -11.68 -1.49 -1.48
C TYR A 328 -11.70 -1.05 -2.94
N PRO A 329 -10.55 -1.03 -3.59
CA PRO A 329 -10.46 -0.54 -4.96
C PRO A 329 -10.63 -1.67 -5.99
N GLU A 330 -11.18 -1.30 -7.14
CA GLU A 330 -11.25 -2.16 -8.32
C GLU A 330 -10.16 -1.86 -9.34
N VAL A 331 -9.47 -0.73 -9.20
CA VAL A 331 -8.35 -0.32 -10.06
C VAL A 331 -7.23 0.33 -9.26
N PHE A 332 -6.00 0.23 -9.73
CA PHE A 332 -4.87 1.00 -9.19
C PHE A 332 -4.80 2.36 -9.88
N ILE A 333 -4.44 3.41 -9.16
CA ILE A 333 -4.43 4.77 -9.70
C ILE A 333 -3.10 5.48 -9.44
N GLY A 334 -2.70 6.33 -10.41
CA GLY A 334 -1.60 7.28 -10.28
C GLY A 334 -1.85 8.52 -11.12
N ARG A 335 -1.14 9.61 -10.82
CA ARG A 335 -1.29 10.89 -11.53
C ARG A 335 0.06 11.39 -12.04
N MET A 336 0.21 11.50 -13.35
CA MET A 336 1.30 12.21 -14.01
C MET A 336 0.95 13.71 -14.06
N SER A 337 1.10 14.39 -12.95
CA SER A 337 0.74 15.81 -12.85
C SER A 337 1.71 16.70 -13.61
N PHE A 338 1.21 17.50 -14.56
CA PHE A 338 2.00 18.44 -15.35
C PHE A 338 1.25 19.74 -15.62
N SER A 339 1.95 20.86 -15.60
CA SER A 339 1.41 22.19 -15.90
C SER A 339 1.98 22.80 -17.19
N THR A 340 3.04 22.22 -17.74
CA THR A 340 3.69 22.65 -18.98
C THR A 340 4.08 21.46 -19.86
N SER A 341 4.24 21.69 -21.15
CA SER A 341 4.76 20.67 -22.07
C SER A 341 6.14 20.15 -21.67
N SER A 342 6.98 21.00 -21.09
CA SER A 342 8.30 20.59 -20.59
C SER A 342 8.18 19.58 -19.46
N HIS A 343 7.24 19.77 -18.53
CA HIS A 343 6.98 18.82 -17.44
C HIS A 343 6.52 17.47 -18.01
N LEU A 344 5.54 17.46 -18.92
CA LEU A 344 5.06 16.21 -19.52
C LEU A 344 6.18 15.45 -20.25
N ASN A 345 6.95 16.14 -21.08
CA ASN A 345 8.07 15.53 -21.79
C ASN A 345 9.11 14.94 -20.82
N THR A 346 9.37 15.61 -19.71
CA THR A 346 10.30 15.13 -18.68
C THR A 346 9.76 13.89 -17.97
N ILE A 347 8.49 13.91 -17.54
CA ILE A 347 7.83 12.78 -16.85
C ILE A 347 7.79 11.54 -17.77
N ILE A 348 7.37 11.71 -19.02
CA ILE A 348 7.32 10.61 -20.00
C ILE A 348 8.72 10.05 -20.26
N SER A 349 9.71 10.92 -20.45
CA SER A 349 11.11 10.49 -20.66
C SER A 349 11.65 9.71 -19.46
N LYS A 350 11.36 10.15 -18.23
CA LYS A 350 11.76 9.44 -17.00
C LYS A 350 11.17 8.03 -16.97
N THR A 351 9.86 7.91 -17.17
CA THR A 351 9.15 6.62 -17.13
C THR A 351 9.65 5.68 -18.21
N LEU A 352 9.76 6.15 -19.46
CA LEU A 352 10.26 5.36 -20.59
C LEU A 352 11.69 4.87 -20.38
N ASN A 353 12.61 5.75 -19.98
CA ASN A 353 14.00 5.33 -19.76
C ASN A 353 14.13 4.40 -18.55
N TYR A 354 13.36 4.64 -17.48
CA TYR A 354 13.37 3.77 -16.32
C TYR A 354 13.00 2.32 -16.70
N GLU A 355 11.93 2.13 -17.47
CA GLU A 355 11.46 0.79 -17.83
C GLU A 355 12.21 0.17 -19.01
N SER A 356 12.43 0.94 -20.10
CA SER A 356 12.91 0.37 -21.37
C SER A 356 14.43 0.43 -21.53
N ASN A 357 15.09 1.33 -20.85
CA ASN A 357 16.53 1.55 -20.98
C ASN A 357 17.15 2.05 -19.65
N PRO A 358 17.04 1.25 -18.58
CA PRO A 358 17.53 1.66 -17.27
C PRO A 358 19.05 1.95 -17.30
N TYR A 359 19.48 2.94 -16.54
CA TYR A 359 20.89 3.31 -16.45
C TYR A 359 21.66 2.23 -15.66
N MET A 360 22.43 1.41 -16.37
CA MET A 360 23.10 0.23 -15.82
C MET A 360 24.60 0.43 -15.53
N ASN A 361 25.13 1.66 -15.67
CA ASN A 361 26.56 1.90 -15.45
C ASN A 361 26.97 1.93 -13.97
N GLU A 362 25.99 2.01 -13.07
CA GLU A 362 26.17 1.99 -11.63
C GLU A 362 25.12 1.11 -10.95
N ASN A 363 25.43 0.58 -9.77
CA ASN A 363 24.55 -0.31 -9.01
C ASN A 363 23.57 0.46 -8.11
N TRP A 364 22.91 1.49 -8.65
CA TRP A 364 21.93 2.31 -7.90
C TRP A 364 20.65 1.54 -7.51
N PHE A 365 20.35 0.47 -8.19
CA PHE A 365 19.17 -0.39 -7.92
C PHE A 365 19.21 -1.06 -6.54
N GLN A 366 20.40 -1.29 -6.00
CA GLN A 366 20.60 -1.93 -4.69
C GLN A 366 20.95 -0.91 -3.60
N ARG A 367 20.70 0.38 -3.86
CA ARG A 367 20.91 1.47 -2.91
C ARG A 367 19.58 2.05 -2.45
N ALA A 368 19.55 2.52 -1.20
CA ALA A 368 18.44 3.31 -0.67
C ALA A 368 18.92 4.45 0.20
N CYS A 369 18.11 5.51 0.29
CA CYS A 369 18.32 6.61 1.23
C CYS A 369 17.07 6.74 2.10
N LEU A 370 17.23 6.49 3.40
CA LEU A 370 16.16 6.52 4.40
C LEU A 370 16.37 7.68 5.36
N VAL A 371 15.41 8.59 5.42
CA VAL A 371 15.51 9.82 6.20
C VAL A 371 14.40 9.88 7.25
N GLY A 372 14.78 9.98 8.52
CA GLY A 372 13.84 10.10 9.65
C GLY A 372 14.17 11.29 10.54
N ASP A 373 13.31 12.31 10.58
CA ASP A 373 13.50 13.46 11.46
C ASP A 373 12.71 13.29 12.77
N PRO A 374 13.36 12.95 13.90
CA PRO A 374 12.70 12.75 15.18
C PRO A 374 12.40 14.05 15.93
N SER A 375 12.77 15.21 15.43
CA SER A 375 12.76 16.48 16.18
C SER A 375 11.37 16.89 16.68
N THR A 376 10.30 16.57 15.94
CA THR A 376 8.93 16.88 16.33
C THR A 376 8.04 15.64 16.37
N SER A 377 8.19 14.70 15.43
CA SER A 377 7.44 13.43 15.40
C SER A 377 7.92 12.42 16.46
N GLY A 378 9.04 12.69 17.10
CA GLY A 378 9.67 11.74 17.99
C GLY A 378 10.30 10.55 17.28
N ILE A 379 10.64 9.53 18.03
CA ILE A 379 11.43 8.38 17.56
C ILE A 379 10.69 7.51 16.51
N SER A 380 9.37 7.62 16.40
CA SER A 380 8.57 6.75 15.53
C SER A 380 8.96 6.82 14.05
N CYS A 381 9.40 8.00 13.58
CA CYS A 381 9.85 8.16 12.19
C CYS A 381 11.20 7.46 11.93
N VAL A 382 12.07 7.36 12.93
CA VAL A 382 13.31 6.57 12.86
C VAL A 382 12.98 5.09 12.88
N ILE A 383 12.11 4.65 13.81
CA ILE A 383 11.67 3.25 13.91
C ILE A 383 11.05 2.77 12.59
N THR A 384 10.22 3.59 11.95
CA THR A 384 9.64 3.27 10.63
C THR A 384 10.74 3.04 9.58
N ASN A 385 11.74 3.91 9.53
CA ASN A 385 12.85 3.76 8.60
C ASN A 385 13.73 2.53 8.92
N GLU A 386 13.94 2.20 10.20
CA GLU A 386 14.67 0.97 10.57
C GLU A 386 13.90 -0.29 10.13
N ALA A 387 12.57 -0.30 10.27
CA ALA A 387 11.75 -1.39 9.76
C ALA A 387 11.83 -1.50 8.23
N ILE A 388 11.80 -0.38 7.52
CA ILE A 388 11.99 -0.35 6.07
C ILE A 388 13.40 -0.83 5.69
N ASN A 389 14.43 -0.45 6.46
CA ASN A 389 15.81 -0.91 6.25
C ASN A 389 15.92 -2.43 6.34
N GLU A 390 15.25 -3.06 7.30
CA GLU A 390 15.21 -4.51 7.39
C GLU A 390 14.49 -5.16 6.20
N ILE A 391 13.38 -4.59 5.73
CA ILE A 391 12.69 -5.05 4.52
C ILE A 391 13.61 -4.98 3.30
N LEU A 392 14.36 -3.88 3.15
CA LEU A 392 15.35 -3.70 2.08
C LEU A 392 16.47 -4.74 2.15
N ASP A 393 17.03 -4.97 3.33
CA ASP A 393 18.12 -5.94 3.54
C ASP A 393 17.69 -7.37 3.20
N ILE A 394 16.51 -7.81 3.68
CA ILE A 394 15.91 -9.11 3.34
C ILE A 394 15.72 -9.26 1.83
N SER A 395 15.40 -8.17 1.14
CA SER A 395 15.17 -8.15 -0.32
C SER A 395 16.46 -8.01 -1.13
N GLY A 396 17.64 -7.95 -0.49
CA GLY A 396 18.95 -7.85 -1.14
C GLY A 396 19.35 -6.42 -1.54
N ILE A 397 18.66 -5.39 -1.02
CA ILE A 397 19.02 -3.98 -1.17
C ILE A 397 19.82 -3.56 0.06
N GLY A 398 21.13 -3.86 0.06
CA GLY A 398 21.98 -3.76 1.25
C GLY A 398 22.81 -2.48 1.37
N GLU A 399 22.83 -1.60 0.35
CA GLU A 399 23.54 -0.32 0.42
C GLU A 399 22.59 0.80 0.86
N VAL A 400 22.31 0.88 2.16
CA VAL A 400 21.32 1.82 2.72
C VAL A 400 22.02 2.96 3.46
N ASN A 401 21.76 4.19 3.03
CA ASN A 401 22.17 5.41 3.72
C ASN A 401 21.03 5.89 4.63
N THR A 402 21.25 5.87 5.94
CA THR A 402 20.28 6.36 6.94
C THR A 402 20.65 7.75 7.44
N VAL A 403 19.69 8.67 7.47
CA VAL A 403 19.86 10.07 7.91
C VAL A 403 18.85 10.38 9.01
N TYR A 404 19.31 10.45 10.26
CA TYR A 404 18.47 10.68 11.43
C TYR A 404 18.85 11.95 12.22
N ASP A 405 19.88 12.65 11.81
CA ASP A 405 20.31 13.92 12.39
C ASP A 405 21.10 14.79 11.37
N GLY A 406 21.49 15.97 11.78
CA GLY A 406 22.36 16.87 10.99
C GLY A 406 21.58 17.79 10.03
N SER A 407 22.17 18.06 8.88
CA SER A 407 21.59 18.96 7.88
C SER A 407 20.76 18.16 6.86
N PHE A 408 19.50 17.94 7.14
CA PHE A 408 18.60 17.11 6.33
C PHE A 408 18.58 17.49 4.83
N PRO A 409 18.38 18.77 4.42
CA PRO A 409 18.31 19.08 2.99
C PRO A 409 19.58 18.70 2.22
N SER A 410 20.76 19.03 2.76
CA SER A 410 22.04 18.72 2.08
C SER A 410 22.32 17.22 2.01
N GLN A 411 21.97 16.46 3.06
CA GLN A 411 22.15 15.02 3.10
C GLN A 411 21.19 14.30 2.16
N MET A 412 19.92 14.78 2.04
CA MET A 412 18.96 14.25 1.07
C MET A 412 19.38 14.52 -0.37
N VAL A 413 19.87 15.74 -0.67
CA VAL A 413 20.44 16.05 -2.00
C VAL A 413 21.63 15.14 -2.30
N ALA A 414 22.52 14.92 -1.31
CA ALA A 414 23.67 14.03 -1.48
C ALA A 414 23.24 12.59 -1.73
N GLY A 415 22.31 12.05 -0.94
CA GLY A 415 21.77 10.69 -1.10
C GLY A 415 21.09 10.48 -2.46
N LEU A 416 20.28 11.45 -2.91
CA LEU A 416 19.69 11.39 -4.25
C LEU A 416 20.75 11.44 -5.35
N ASN A 417 21.78 12.28 -5.22
CA ASN A 417 22.87 12.42 -6.22
C ASN A 417 23.78 11.18 -6.30
N GLU A 418 23.91 10.44 -5.23
CA GLU A 418 24.62 9.14 -5.22
C GLU A 418 23.91 8.10 -6.13
N GLY A 419 22.61 8.29 -6.36
CA GLY A 419 21.76 7.39 -7.10
C GLY A 419 21.27 6.24 -6.23
N VAL A 420 19.95 6.18 -6.04
CA VAL A 420 19.27 5.18 -5.20
C VAL A 420 18.04 4.63 -5.91
N GLY A 421 17.71 3.36 -5.68
CA GLY A 421 16.48 2.74 -6.16
C GLY A 421 15.26 3.17 -5.34
N PHE A 422 15.47 3.38 -4.03
CA PHE A 422 14.43 3.81 -3.11
C PHE A 422 14.88 5.02 -2.28
N PHE A 423 13.97 5.97 -2.11
CA PHE A 423 14.15 7.14 -1.25
C PHE A 423 12.96 7.27 -0.32
N ASN A 424 13.17 7.30 0.99
CA ASN A 424 12.11 7.50 1.98
C ASN A 424 12.38 8.67 2.90
N TYR A 425 11.33 9.41 3.24
CA TYR A 425 11.35 10.42 4.29
C TYR A 425 10.17 10.28 5.24
N ARG A 426 10.46 10.26 6.54
CA ARG A 426 9.48 10.34 7.61
C ARG A 426 9.83 11.50 8.55
N GLY A 427 8.83 12.28 8.93
CA GLY A 427 8.96 13.41 9.85
C GLY A 427 7.60 13.93 10.27
N TYR A 428 7.53 15.20 10.66
CA TYR A 428 6.31 15.82 11.17
C TYR A 428 5.55 16.63 10.12
N TYR A 429 6.19 17.63 9.53
CA TYR A 429 5.60 18.56 8.58
C TYR A 429 6.58 18.88 7.46
N GLY A 430 6.14 18.81 6.21
CA GLY A 430 7.04 18.95 5.08
C GLY A 430 8.19 17.94 5.16
N VAL A 431 9.36 18.31 4.69
CA VAL A 431 10.54 17.44 4.63
C VAL A 431 11.75 18.14 5.24
N SER A 432 11.67 18.58 6.49
CA SER A 432 12.77 19.17 7.29
C SER A 432 13.59 20.24 6.55
N GLY A 433 12.87 21.15 5.86
CA GLY A 433 13.47 22.24 5.10
C GLY A 433 13.86 21.91 3.66
N PHE A 434 13.78 20.63 3.26
CA PHE A 434 13.95 20.23 1.86
C PHE A 434 12.69 20.58 1.05
N GLY A 435 12.85 21.21 -0.09
CA GLY A 435 11.75 21.68 -0.93
C GLY A 435 12.02 21.51 -2.42
N SER A 436 11.11 22.04 -3.26
CA SER A 436 11.24 21.96 -4.73
C SER A 436 12.55 22.52 -5.27
N GLY A 437 13.14 23.53 -4.59
CA GLY A 437 14.46 24.05 -4.94
C GLY A 437 15.56 23.03 -4.78
N ASP A 438 15.52 22.23 -3.71
CA ASP A 438 16.49 21.18 -3.44
C ASP A 438 16.33 20.02 -4.43
N VAL A 439 15.09 19.61 -4.73
CA VAL A 439 14.81 18.62 -5.79
C VAL A 439 15.41 19.08 -7.12
N ASN A 440 15.20 20.34 -7.51
CA ASN A 440 15.77 20.91 -8.73
C ASN A 440 17.30 21.07 -8.70
N SER A 441 17.91 21.04 -7.51
CA SER A 441 19.37 21.05 -7.35
C SER A 441 20.03 19.69 -7.50
N THR A 442 19.26 18.59 -7.48
CA THR A 442 19.80 17.24 -7.65
C THR A 442 20.43 17.03 -9.03
N SER A 443 21.31 16.06 -9.14
CA SER A 443 22.05 15.71 -10.35
C SER A 443 22.11 14.20 -10.60
N ASN A 444 21.12 13.48 -10.10
CA ASN A 444 21.05 12.01 -10.18
C ASN A 444 20.79 11.45 -11.59
N GLY A 445 20.43 12.30 -12.57
CA GLY A 445 20.21 11.84 -13.94
C GLY A 445 19.14 10.75 -14.03
N PHE A 446 19.43 9.67 -14.73
CA PHE A 446 18.52 8.54 -14.88
C PHE A 446 18.56 7.53 -13.73
N MET A 447 19.32 7.76 -12.66
CA MET A 447 19.23 7.02 -11.41
C MET A 447 18.06 7.56 -10.58
N LEU A 448 16.85 7.22 -10.98
CA LEU A 448 15.60 7.82 -10.51
C LEU A 448 14.91 6.90 -9.49
N PRO A 449 14.89 7.23 -8.20
CA PRO A 449 14.25 6.39 -7.20
C PRO A 449 12.72 6.33 -7.35
N VAL A 450 12.16 5.27 -6.78
CA VAL A 450 10.79 5.28 -6.24
C VAL A 450 10.87 6.02 -4.91
N ALA A 451 10.16 7.14 -4.79
CA ALA A 451 10.25 8.02 -3.62
C ALA A 451 8.97 7.99 -2.79
N THR A 452 9.12 7.93 -1.47
CA THR A 452 8.03 8.10 -0.50
C THR A 452 8.37 9.25 0.45
N VAL A 453 7.49 10.24 0.52
CA VAL A 453 7.62 11.41 1.40
C VAL A 453 6.31 11.64 2.15
N ILE A 454 5.86 10.58 2.83
CA ILE A 454 4.53 10.49 3.44
C ILE A 454 4.49 11.29 4.74
N THR A 455 4.39 12.61 4.63
CA THR A 455 4.25 13.58 5.73
C THR A 455 3.28 14.69 5.38
N CYS A 456 2.85 15.46 6.39
CA CYS A 456 1.92 16.57 6.23
C CYS A 456 2.32 17.52 5.10
N GLY A 457 1.41 17.75 4.15
CA GLY A 457 1.51 18.77 3.12
C GLY A 457 2.46 18.47 1.95
N THR A 458 3.13 17.33 1.93
CA THR A 458 4.04 16.97 0.84
C THR A 458 3.33 16.72 -0.47
N GLY A 459 2.11 16.20 -0.39
CA GLY A 459 1.25 15.82 -1.51
C GLY A 459 0.06 16.73 -1.77
N SER A 460 0.09 17.99 -1.35
CA SER A 460 -1.02 18.96 -1.57
C SER A 460 -1.00 19.48 -3.00
N PHE A 461 -1.34 18.62 -3.96
CA PHE A 461 -1.26 18.89 -5.41
C PHE A 461 -2.47 19.65 -5.97
N GLY A 462 -3.55 19.79 -5.22
CA GLY A 462 -4.72 20.62 -5.58
C GLY A 462 -4.57 22.09 -5.16
N SER A 463 -3.44 22.46 -4.56
CA SER A 463 -3.20 23.81 -4.09
C SER A 463 -2.96 24.78 -5.24
N SER A 464 -3.74 25.87 -5.27
CA SER A 464 -3.52 26.98 -6.22
C SER A 464 -2.24 27.78 -5.94
N SER A 465 -1.54 27.51 -4.84
CA SER A 465 -0.35 28.26 -4.42
C SER A 465 0.95 27.80 -5.09
N GLY A 466 0.91 26.80 -5.94
CA GLY A 466 2.06 26.31 -6.69
C GLY A 466 2.21 24.78 -6.67
N GLU A 467 3.37 24.32 -7.09
CA GLU A 467 3.76 22.92 -7.18
C GLU A 467 3.94 22.29 -5.78
N SER A 468 3.33 21.14 -5.55
CA SER A 468 3.61 20.33 -4.35
C SER A 468 4.98 19.66 -4.43
N LEU A 469 5.49 19.18 -3.29
CA LEU A 469 6.79 18.53 -3.27
C LEU A 469 6.80 17.25 -4.12
N ILE A 470 5.76 16.41 -4.04
CA ILE A 470 5.70 15.17 -4.85
C ILE A 470 5.61 15.45 -6.35
N GLU A 471 5.00 16.56 -6.77
CA GLU A 471 5.01 16.99 -8.17
C GLU A 471 6.41 17.45 -8.59
N SER A 472 7.13 18.19 -7.74
CA SER A 472 8.50 18.63 -8.06
C SER A 472 9.43 17.44 -8.29
N PHE A 473 9.29 16.35 -7.53
CA PHE A 473 10.08 15.13 -7.73
C PHE A 473 9.91 14.54 -9.13
N ILE A 474 8.70 14.47 -9.66
CA ILE A 474 8.45 13.90 -11.00
C ILE A 474 8.71 14.90 -12.13
N ARG A 475 8.55 16.21 -11.89
CA ARG A 475 8.69 17.28 -12.90
C ARG A 475 10.12 17.76 -13.10
N ALA A 476 11.00 17.58 -12.09
CA ALA A 476 12.34 18.16 -12.08
C ALA A 476 13.24 17.66 -13.22
N GLY A 477 14.05 18.57 -13.76
CA GLY A 477 15.01 18.30 -14.82
C GLY A 477 14.48 18.52 -16.23
N THR A 478 15.08 17.81 -17.18
CA THR A 478 14.69 17.81 -18.61
C THR A 478 14.68 16.37 -19.13
N PRO A 479 14.11 16.09 -20.32
CA PRO A 479 14.13 14.75 -20.90
C PRO A 479 15.52 14.11 -21.01
N SER A 480 16.57 14.90 -21.28
CA SER A 480 17.94 14.41 -21.42
C SER A 480 18.79 14.52 -20.13
N ASN A 481 18.31 15.23 -19.13
CA ASN A 481 18.95 15.39 -17.83
C ASN A 481 17.90 15.46 -16.73
N PRO A 482 17.23 14.34 -16.47
CA PRO A 482 16.17 14.26 -15.45
C PRO A 482 16.77 14.39 -14.04
N LYS A 483 15.90 14.73 -13.08
CA LYS A 483 16.24 14.92 -11.67
C LYS A 483 15.10 14.40 -10.79
N GLY A 484 15.34 14.26 -9.49
CA GLY A 484 14.32 13.84 -8.53
C GLY A 484 14.01 12.36 -8.62
N SER A 485 12.76 11.97 -8.92
CA SER A 485 12.32 10.57 -8.93
C SER A 485 11.51 10.22 -10.19
N VAL A 486 11.28 8.93 -10.40
CA VAL A 486 10.37 8.43 -11.46
C VAL A 486 8.91 8.48 -10.99
N VAL A 487 8.65 8.14 -9.74
CA VAL A 487 7.36 8.29 -9.05
C VAL A 487 7.59 8.84 -7.64
N CYS A 488 6.58 9.49 -7.06
CA CYS A 488 6.65 9.99 -5.69
C CYS A 488 5.30 9.86 -4.98
N ILE A 489 5.31 9.37 -3.74
CA ILE A 489 4.11 9.21 -2.90
C ILE A 489 4.19 10.23 -1.76
N GLY A 490 3.07 10.90 -1.47
CA GLY A 490 2.99 11.86 -0.37
C GLY A 490 1.57 12.13 0.10
N THR A 491 1.43 12.92 1.16
CA THR A 491 0.15 13.16 1.85
C THR A 491 -0.38 14.56 1.58
N ALA A 492 -1.62 14.65 1.10
CA ALA A 492 -2.27 15.87 0.60
C ALA A 492 -2.99 16.69 1.68
N THR A 493 -2.44 16.85 2.89
CA THR A 493 -3.04 17.66 3.94
C THR A 493 -2.05 18.07 5.01
N LEU A 494 -2.39 19.07 5.83
CA LEU A 494 -1.61 19.46 7.00
C LEU A 494 -2.02 18.69 8.27
N GLY A 495 -3.20 18.08 8.28
CA GLY A 495 -3.76 17.36 9.42
C GLY A 495 -3.51 15.87 9.32
N THR A 496 -2.29 15.41 9.61
CA THR A 496 -1.95 13.99 9.54
C THR A 496 -1.72 13.38 10.91
N HIS A 497 -1.76 12.07 10.96
CA HIS A 497 -1.44 11.27 12.15
C HIS A 497 -0.30 10.32 11.82
N THR A 498 0.83 10.49 12.50
CA THR A 498 2.09 9.78 12.21
C THR A 498 1.93 8.26 12.20
N MET A 499 1.15 7.71 13.12
CA MET A 499 0.95 6.26 13.25
C MET A 499 0.31 5.64 11.99
N PHE A 500 -0.74 6.27 11.45
CA PHE A 500 -1.41 5.79 10.24
C PHE A 500 -0.52 5.96 8.99
N ASN A 501 0.15 7.10 8.87
CA ASN A 501 1.10 7.32 7.78
C ASN A 501 2.31 6.37 7.84
N ASN A 502 2.83 6.05 9.04
CA ASN A 502 3.89 5.05 9.19
C ASN A 502 3.46 3.68 8.64
N LEU A 503 2.21 3.30 8.88
CA LEU A 503 1.68 2.01 8.43
C LEU A 503 1.53 1.96 6.91
N VAL A 504 1.07 3.05 6.27
CA VAL A 504 1.01 3.14 4.80
C VAL A 504 2.41 3.05 4.20
N ASP A 505 3.37 3.74 4.80
CA ASP A 505 4.75 3.78 4.33
C ASP A 505 5.44 2.41 4.44
N MET A 506 5.46 1.80 5.63
CA MET A 506 6.00 0.44 5.81
C MET A 506 5.27 -0.58 4.93
N GLY A 507 3.94 -0.47 4.82
CA GLY A 507 3.12 -1.34 4.00
C GLY A 507 3.45 -1.23 2.52
N PHE A 508 3.78 -0.03 2.02
CA PHE A 508 4.26 0.14 0.65
C PHE A 508 5.53 -0.68 0.38
N TYR A 509 6.55 -0.54 1.21
CA TYR A 509 7.82 -1.28 1.06
C TYR A 509 7.63 -2.77 1.24
N TYR A 510 6.84 -3.18 2.22
CA TYR A 510 6.54 -4.59 2.44
C TYR A 510 5.80 -5.21 1.24
N GLY A 511 4.76 -4.54 0.75
CA GLY A 511 4.03 -4.96 -0.44
C GLY A 511 4.92 -5.07 -1.68
N ALA A 512 5.78 -4.07 -1.92
CA ALA A 512 6.67 -4.04 -3.06
C ALA A 512 7.74 -5.14 -3.01
N LEU A 513 8.39 -5.31 -1.88
CA LEU A 513 9.64 -6.06 -1.77
C LEU A 513 9.46 -7.47 -1.20
N ILE A 514 8.48 -7.70 -0.35
CA ILE A 514 8.22 -9.00 0.27
C ILE A 514 7.07 -9.72 -0.44
N GLU A 515 5.95 -9.03 -0.67
CA GLU A 515 4.78 -9.63 -1.34
C GLU A 515 4.89 -9.63 -2.88
N GLY A 516 5.94 -8.99 -3.43
CA GLY A 516 6.22 -8.97 -4.87
C GLY A 516 5.19 -8.18 -5.68
N LEU A 517 4.64 -7.11 -5.12
CA LEU A 517 3.77 -6.17 -5.82
C LEU A 517 4.63 -5.21 -6.64
N GLU A 518 4.84 -5.54 -7.88
CA GLU A 518 5.87 -4.96 -8.75
C GLU A 518 5.58 -3.54 -9.22
N THR A 519 4.35 -3.03 -9.02
CA THR A 519 3.97 -1.68 -9.44
C THR A 519 3.73 -0.75 -8.25
N PRO A 520 4.03 0.55 -8.35
CA PRO A 520 3.79 1.48 -7.24
C PRO A 520 2.29 1.64 -6.94
N GLY A 521 1.41 1.43 -7.93
CA GLY A 521 -0.03 1.43 -7.72
C GLY A 521 -0.49 0.30 -6.81
N SER A 522 -0.06 -0.94 -7.08
CA SER A 522 -0.42 -2.11 -6.27
C SER A 522 0.25 -2.07 -4.88
N ALA A 523 1.52 -1.67 -4.80
CA ALA A 523 2.24 -1.57 -3.53
C ALA A 523 1.65 -0.49 -2.59
N LEU A 524 1.29 0.69 -3.13
CA LEU A 524 0.60 1.72 -2.34
C LEU A 524 -0.76 1.23 -1.87
N MET A 525 -1.49 0.51 -2.72
CA MET A 525 -2.77 -0.05 -2.33
C MET A 525 -2.63 -1.04 -1.18
N TYR A 526 -1.61 -1.89 -1.21
CA TYR A 526 -1.30 -2.77 -0.08
C TYR A 526 -1.07 -1.98 1.21
N GLY A 527 -0.25 -0.91 1.17
CA GLY A 527 -0.03 -0.02 2.31
C GLY A 527 -1.33 0.57 2.86
N LYS A 528 -2.25 0.98 1.98
CA LYS A 528 -3.58 1.48 2.36
C LYS A 528 -4.46 0.38 2.98
N MET A 529 -4.41 -0.85 2.46
CA MET A 529 -5.16 -1.99 3.02
C MET A 529 -4.65 -2.39 4.41
N MET A 530 -3.36 -2.18 4.70
CA MET A 530 -2.81 -2.40 6.03
C MET A 530 -3.44 -1.51 7.09
N LEU A 531 -3.97 -0.32 6.74
CA LEU A 531 -4.75 0.52 7.66
C LEU A 531 -5.97 -0.23 8.18
N TYR A 532 -6.78 -0.77 7.28
CA TYR A 532 -8.01 -1.51 7.65
C TYR A 532 -7.69 -2.84 8.33
N LYS A 533 -6.62 -3.51 7.92
CA LYS A 533 -6.18 -4.76 8.56
C LYS A 533 -5.76 -4.54 10.02
N ASN A 534 -5.04 -3.46 10.32
CA ASN A 534 -4.57 -3.18 11.67
C ASN A 534 -5.59 -2.41 12.53
N TYR A 535 -6.46 -1.64 11.89
CA TYR A 535 -7.50 -0.84 12.56
C TYR A 535 -8.88 -1.15 12.00
N PRO A 536 -9.42 -2.37 12.25
CA PRO A 536 -10.67 -2.83 11.64
C PRO A 536 -11.91 -2.00 12.04
N SER A 537 -11.85 -1.27 13.15
CA SER A 537 -12.92 -0.35 13.57
C SER A 537 -12.87 1.01 12.87
N ASN A 538 -11.88 1.25 12.00
CA ASN A 538 -11.66 2.55 11.35
C ASN A 538 -11.76 3.73 12.34
N PRO A 539 -10.92 3.77 13.40
CA PRO A 539 -11.07 4.71 14.50
C PRO A 539 -11.04 6.14 14.01
N ASN A 540 -12.02 6.95 14.44
CA ASN A 540 -12.17 8.36 14.03
C ASN A 540 -12.11 8.57 12.50
N ASP A 541 -12.51 7.59 11.72
CA ASP A 541 -12.43 7.61 10.25
C ASP A 541 -11.01 7.76 9.67
N TYR A 542 -9.98 7.48 10.45
CA TYR A 542 -8.58 7.69 10.04
C TYR A 542 -8.16 6.76 8.90
N CYS A 543 -8.61 5.49 8.88
CA CYS A 543 -8.23 4.58 7.79
C CYS A 543 -8.75 5.10 6.45
N HIS A 544 -9.99 5.54 6.38
CA HIS A 544 -10.60 6.12 5.20
C HIS A 544 -9.85 7.39 4.77
N ILE A 545 -9.65 8.33 5.70
CA ILE A 545 -9.00 9.61 5.44
C ILE A 545 -7.56 9.44 4.95
N PHE A 546 -6.75 8.57 5.57
CA PHE A 546 -5.36 8.35 5.14
C PHE A 546 -5.27 7.54 3.84
N THR A 547 -6.28 6.73 3.52
CA THR A 547 -6.42 6.11 2.20
C THR A 547 -6.66 7.17 1.12
N HIS A 548 -7.49 8.17 1.41
CA HIS A 548 -7.78 9.27 0.48
C HIS A 548 -6.58 10.22 0.29
N TRP A 549 -5.93 10.63 1.38
CA TRP A 549 -4.90 11.67 1.33
C TRP A 549 -3.51 11.21 0.88
N ASN A 550 -3.22 9.89 0.88
CA ASN A 550 -1.97 9.37 0.36
C ASN A 550 -2.07 9.09 -1.14
N ASN A 551 -1.34 9.86 -1.93
CA ASN A 551 -1.45 9.87 -3.39
C ASN A 551 -0.13 9.53 -4.08
N LEU A 552 -0.23 8.85 -5.23
CA LEU A 552 0.87 8.50 -6.11
C LEU A 552 0.98 9.51 -7.25
N MET A 553 2.10 10.23 -7.32
CA MET A 553 2.51 10.97 -8.51
C MET A 553 3.40 10.12 -9.39
N GLY A 554 2.95 9.88 -10.61
CA GLY A 554 3.61 9.07 -11.62
C GLY A 554 2.72 7.99 -12.23
N GLU A 555 3.31 7.09 -12.99
CA GLU A 555 2.64 5.96 -13.66
C GLU A 555 2.31 4.86 -12.65
N SER A 556 1.02 4.52 -12.50
CA SER A 556 0.58 3.50 -11.54
C SER A 556 1.06 2.09 -11.90
N SER A 557 1.25 1.83 -13.19
CA SER A 557 1.71 0.55 -13.74
C SER A 557 3.21 0.49 -14.00
N LEU A 558 4.00 1.45 -13.46
CA LEU A 558 5.45 1.43 -13.60
C LEU A 558 6.01 0.12 -13.05
N GLN A 559 6.82 -0.59 -13.83
CA GLN A 559 7.54 -1.76 -13.33
C GLN A 559 8.70 -1.31 -12.46
N MET A 560 8.61 -1.50 -11.13
CA MET A 560 9.68 -1.12 -10.21
C MET A 560 10.86 -2.09 -10.31
N TRP A 561 12.08 -1.54 -10.32
CA TRP A 561 13.29 -2.34 -10.20
C TRP A 561 13.57 -2.64 -8.72
N THR A 562 13.46 -3.91 -8.35
CA THR A 562 13.76 -4.41 -6.98
C THR A 562 15.11 -5.12 -6.90
N ALA A 563 15.78 -5.28 -8.03
CA ALA A 563 17.11 -5.87 -8.14
C ALA A 563 17.86 -5.26 -9.33
N TYR A 564 19.16 -5.57 -9.45
CA TYR A 564 19.93 -5.18 -10.64
C TYR A 564 19.39 -5.90 -11.88
N PRO A 565 19.05 -5.17 -12.96
CA PRO A 565 18.51 -5.76 -14.18
C PRO A 565 19.47 -6.75 -14.83
N GLU A 566 18.99 -7.94 -15.17
CA GLU A 566 19.74 -8.92 -15.92
C GLU A 566 19.33 -8.90 -17.40
N MET A 567 20.31 -8.96 -18.29
CA MET A 567 20.05 -9.13 -19.72
C MET A 567 19.60 -10.55 -20.02
N ILE A 568 18.61 -10.69 -20.89
CA ILE A 568 18.07 -11.97 -21.32
C ILE A 568 18.32 -12.21 -22.80
N ASN A 569 18.38 -13.48 -23.21
CA ASN A 569 18.39 -13.92 -24.58
C ASN A 569 17.05 -14.52 -24.93
N VAL A 570 16.45 -14.04 -26.02
CA VAL A 570 15.17 -14.55 -26.50
C VAL A 570 15.37 -15.24 -27.84
N THR A 571 14.99 -16.49 -27.93
CA THR A 571 15.01 -17.28 -29.16
C THR A 571 13.58 -17.57 -29.61
N HIS A 572 13.26 -17.21 -30.83
CA HIS A 572 11.94 -17.42 -31.44
C HIS A 572 12.08 -17.74 -32.94
N PRO A 573 11.10 -18.37 -33.57
CA PRO A 573 11.08 -18.55 -35.03
C PRO A 573 11.10 -17.22 -35.78
N TYR A 574 11.91 -17.13 -36.86
CA TYR A 574 11.95 -15.93 -37.70
C TYR A 574 10.63 -15.72 -38.48
N SER A 575 9.91 -16.79 -38.77
CA SER A 575 8.63 -16.77 -39.49
C SER A 575 7.75 -17.93 -39.01
N ILE A 576 6.46 -17.71 -39.03
CA ILE A 576 5.45 -18.73 -38.72
C ILE A 576 4.55 -18.93 -39.93
N SER A 577 4.16 -20.18 -40.19
CA SER A 577 3.24 -20.50 -41.28
C SER A 577 1.81 -20.10 -40.93
N LYS A 578 1.04 -19.64 -41.92
CA LYS A 578 -0.38 -19.37 -41.73
C LYS A 578 -1.09 -20.65 -41.27
N GLY A 579 -1.84 -20.55 -40.15
CA GLY A 579 -2.54 -21.68 -39.53
C GLY A 579 -1.73 -22.38 -38.45
N THR A 580 -0.56 -21.89 -38.09
CA THR A 580 0.16 -22.33 -36.88
C THR A 580 -0.61 -21.97 -35.64
N ASN A 581 -0.81 -22.95 -34.74
CA ASN A 581 -1.59 -22.77 -33.51
C ASN A 581 -0.72 -22.55 -32.27
N TYR A 582 0.60 -22.68 -32.40
CA TYR A 582 1.55 -22.44 -31.32
C TYR A 582 2.88 -21.91 -31.87
N ILE A 583 3.63 -21.26 -31.01
CA ILE A 583 4.96 -20.76 -31.29
C ILE A 583 5.87 -21.10 -30.11
N ASP A 584 7.05 -21.67 -30.39
CA ASP A 584 8.05 -21.92 -29.37
C ASP A 584 8.92 -20.68 -29.17
N ILE A 585 8.93 -20.16 -27.95
CA ILE A 585 9.77 -19.03 -27.53
C ILE A 585 10.57 -19.49 -26.31
N THR A 586 11.89 -19.32 -26.37
CA THR A 586 12.79 -19.64 -25.26
C THR A 586 13.38 -18.35 -24.70
N VAL A 587 13.24 -18.14 -23.42
CA VAL A 587 13.83 -17.00 -22.69
C VAL A 587 14.89 -17.52 -21.74
N GLU A 588 16.13 -17.08 -21.89
CA GLU A 588 17.28 -17.53 -21.11
C GLU A 588 18.05 -16.34 -20.54
N LYS A 589 18.64 -16.54 -19.36
CA LYS A 589 19.63 -15.61 -18.79
C LYS A 589 20.91 -15.64 -19.64
N GLN A 590 21.70 -14.56 -19.62
CA GLN A 590 22.97 -14.50 -20.37
C GLN A 590 23.97 -15.60 -20.00
N ASN A 591 23.96 -16.04 -18.74
CA ASN A 591 24.85 -17.09 -18.22
C ASN A 591 24.32 -18.52 -18.47
N GLY A 592 23.21 -18.68 -19.21
CA GLY A 592 22.48 -19.91 -19.39
C GLY A 592 21.48 -20.17 -18.25
N GLY A 593 20.46 -20.95 -18.55
CA GLY A 593 19.34 -21.21 -17.65
C GLY A 593 18.08 -20.47 -18.08
N HIS A 594 16.96 -21.18 -18.00
CA HIS A 594 15.66 -20.61 -18.42
C HIS A 594 15.20 -19.57 -17.43
N VAL A 595 14.45 -18.58 -17.93
CA VAL A 595 13.71 -17.62 -17.12
C VAL A 595 12.31 -18.18 -16.92
N GLU A 596 12.00 -18.57 -15.69
CA GLU A 596 10.65 -19.04 -15.33
C GLU A 596 9.65 -17.87 -15.39
N ASP A 597 8.41 -18.16 -15.78
CA ASP A 597 7.28 -17.23 -15.85
C ASP A 597 7.53 -15.94 -16.67
N ALA A 598 8.42 -16.01 -17.66
CA ALA A 598 8.70 -14.88 -18.55
C ALA A 598 7.42 -14.42 -19.28
N LEU A 599 7.07 -13.15 -19.12
CA LEU A 599 5.98 -12.56 -19.89
C LEU A 599 6.43 -12.32 -21.33
N VAL A 600 5.76 -12.95 -22.29
CA VAL A 600 6.04 -12.81 -23.71
C VAL A 600 4.87 -12.13 -24.42
N THR A 601 5.15 -11.00 -25.06
CA THR A 601 4.17 -10.28 -25.88
C THR A 601 4.43 -10.49 -27.36
N ILE A 602 3.40 -10.86 -28.09
CA ILE A 602 3.43 -10.97 -29.56
C ILE A 602 2.56 -9.86 -30.12
N LEU A 603 3.17 -8.96 -30.87
CA LEU A 603 2.47 -7.88 -31.56
C LEU A 603 2.31 -8.21 -33.02
N MET A 604 1.16 -7.92 -33.58
CA MET A 604 0.85 -8.09 -35.00
C MET A 604 0.58 -6.71 -35.59
N ASP A 605 1.46 -6.27 -36.53
CA ASP A 605 1.33 -5.02 -37.26
C ASP A 605 1.20 -3.75 -36.41
N ASP A 606 1.91 -3.69 -35.29
CA ASP A 606 1.89 -2.57 -34.32
C ASP A 606 0.53 -2.32 -33.63
N GLU A 607 -0.42 -3.27 -33.66
CA GLU A 607 -1.70 -3.25 -32.94
C GLU A 607 -1.65 -3.97 -31.58
#